data_9be48903e33dcccf122188197585f4e6
#
_entry.id   9be48903e33dcccf122188197585f4e6
#
_cell.length_a   1.000
_cell.length_b   1.000
_cell.length_c   1.000
_cell.angle_alpha   90.00
_cell.angle_beta   90.00
_cell.angle_gamma   90.00
#
_symmetry.space_group_name_H-M   'P 1'
#
loop_
_entity.id
_entity.type
_entity.pdbx_description
1 polymer ?
#
loop_
_entity_poly.entity_id
_entity_poly.type
_entity_poly.pdbx_seq_one_letter_code
_entity_poly.pdbx_strand_id
1 'polypeptide(L)'
;QHFESKRDLYRELLGEIGADLRHAIAKATVEPSSPRGQLERGFSTYFAWVNDHRTAFDLLFSAGTQREADFVAAAHRVEDAIAEVGAANIVIEGLTRERRGLLAHGIVGLAEATCRRWLANPGDIDHRELAAQVGELAWLGLRGIRSAGAQHAGGVTGR
;
A
#
# COMPACT_ATOMS: atom_id res chain seq x y z
N GLN A 1 -4.77 27.88 14.88
CA GLN A 1 -3.70 26.95 15.28
C GLN A 1 -2.36 27.68 15.21
N HIS A 2 -1.60 27.67 16.30
CA HIS A 2 -0.30 28.32 16.36
C HIS A 2 0.77 27.25 16.22
N PHE A 3 1.57 27.29 15.14
CA PHE A 3 2.68 26.37 14.96
C PHE A 3 3.95 27.02 15.53
N GLU A 4 4.64 26.33 16.42
CA GLU A 4 5.87 26.82 17.05
C GLU A 4 7.03 26.88 16.04
N SER A 5 6.94 26.12 14.95
CA SER A 5 7.94 26.15 13.88
C SER A 5 7.35 25.73 12.54
N LYS A 6 8.03 26.10 11.43
CA LYS A 6 7.74 25.63 10.06
C LYS A 6 7.77 24.09 9.99
N ARG A 7 8.60 23.46 10.81
CA ARG A 7 8.75 22.01 10.89
C ARG A 7 7.51 21.34 11.49
N ASP A 8 6.90 21.95 12.51
CA ASP A 8 5.67 21.42 13.13
C ASP A 8 4.49 21.51 12.18
N LEU A 9 4.37 22.63 11.46
CA LEU A 9 3.38 22.79 10.41
C LEU A 9 3.52 21.69 9.33
N TYR A 10 4.75 21.44 8.89
CA TYR A 10 5.02 20.43 7.86
C TYR A 10 4.70 19.01 8.35
N ARG A 11 5.03 18.71 9.59
CA ARG A 11 4.73 17.42 10.22
C ARG A 11 3.22 17.18 10.34
N GLU A 12 2.46 18.20 10.74
CA GLU A 12 1.00 18.13 10.82
C GLU A 12 0.38 17.94 9.44
N LEU A 13 0.84 18.68 8.44
CA LEU A 13 0.40 18.54 7.05
C LEU A 13 0.61 17.12 6.52
N LEU A 14 1.77 16.52 6.77
CA LEU A 14 2.05 15.13 6.38
C LEU A 14 1.09 14.15 7.08
N GLY A 15 0.77 14.39 8.35
CA GLY A 15 -0.19 13.61 9.11
C GLY A 15 -1.60 13.67 8.51
N GLU A 16 -2.07 14.86 8.15
CA GLU A 16 -3.39 15.07 7.52
C GLU A 16 -3.47 14.41 6.14
N ILE A 17 -2.45 14.58 5.31
CA ILE A 17 -2.36 13.96 3.98
C ILE A 17 -2.41 12.43 4.10
N GLY A 18 -1.65 11.86 5.03
CA GLY A 18 -1.62 10.43 5.26
C GLY A 18 -2.95 9.89 5.77
N ALA A 19 -3.61 10.62 6.68
CA ALA A 19 -4.93 10.25 7.19
C ALA A 19 -6.00 10.27 6.09
N ASP A 20 -5.95 11.24 5.18
CA ASP A 20 -6.86 11.34 4.05
C ASP A 20 -6.72 10.14 3.10
N LEU A 21 -5.51 9.81 2.70
CA LEU A 21 -5.22 8.64 1.87
C LEU A 21 -5.68 7.33 2.53
N ARG A 22 -5.32 7.13 3.80
CA ARG A 22 -5.74 5.96 4.56
C ARG A 22 -7.26 5.85 4.64
N HIS A 23 -7.96 6.97 4.90
CA HIS A 23 -9.42 7.02 4.97
C HIS A 23 -10.07 6.64 3.63
N ALA A 24 -9.54 7.16 2.52
CA ALA A 24 -10.03 6.84 1.18
C ALA A 24 -9.93 5.34 0.89
N ILE A 25 -8.80 4.71 1.21
CA ILE A 25 -8.58 3.28 0.99
C ILE A 25 -9.47 2.44 1.92
N ALA A 26 -9.55 2.79 3.20
CA ALA A 26 -10.40 2.09 4.16
C ALA A 26 -11.86 2.10 3.72
N LYS A 27 -12.39 3.26 3.30
CA LYS A 27 -13.74 3.41 2.80
C LYS A 27 -13.99 2.54 1.56
N ALA A 28 -13.06 2.51 0.62
CA ALA A 28 -13.19 1.73 -0.61
C ALA A 28 -13.18 0.21 -0.38
N THR A 29 -12.57 -0.26 0.70
CA THR A 29 -12.40 -1.69 1.01
C THR A 29 -13.39 -2.23 2.04
N VAL A 30 -14.23 -1.39 2.63
CA VAL A 30 -15.26 -1.80 3.62
C VAL A 30 -16.42 -2.58 2.96
N GLU A 31 -16.76 -2.28 1.71
CA GLU A 31 -17.87 -2.97 1.05
C GLU A 31 -17.57 -4.47 0.87
N PRO A 32 -18.57 -5.35 1.17
CA PRO A 32 -18.42 -6.77 0.97
C PRO A 32 -18.05 -7.10 -0.48
N SER A 33 -16.92 -7.71 -0.68
CA SER A 33 -16.49 -8.22 -1.97
C SER A 33 -15.50 -9.36 -1.81
N SER A 34 -15.16 -10.01 -2.93
CA SER A 34 -14.10 -11.01 -2.93
C SER A 34 -12.76 -10.39 -2.50
N PRO A 35 -11.82 -11.17 -1.95
CA PRO A 35 -10.47 -10.69 -1.65
C PRO A 35 -9.79 -10.03 -2.85
N ARG A 36 -10.01 -10.55 -4.05
CA ARG A 36 -9.55 -9.94 -5.30
C ARG A 36 -10.18 -8.56 -5.51
N GLY A 37 -11.48 -8.45 -5.39
CA GLY A 37 -12.19 -7.18 -5.56
C GLY A 37 -11.77 -6.11 -4.54
N GLN A 38 -11.48 -6.51 -3.31
CA GLN A 38 -10.95 -5.59 -2.28
C GLN A 38 -9.57 -5.08 -2.66
N LEU A 39 -8.69 -5.96 -3.12
CA LEU A 39 -7.36 -5.59 -3.60
C LEU A 39 -7.42 -4.64 -4.80
N GLU A 40 -8.23 -4.96 -5.80
CA GLU A 40 -8.43 -4.14 -6.99
C GLU A 40 -8.96 -2.73 -6.64
N ARG A 41 -9.93 -2.64 -5.72
CA ARG A 41 -10.43 -1.35 -5.24
C ARG A 41 -9.38 -0.57 -4.45
N GLY A 42 -8.59 -1.24 -3.62
CA GLY A 42 -7.50 -0.62 -2.90
C GLY A 42 -6.49 0.04 -3.84
N PHE A 43 -6.04 -0.68 -4.86
CA PHE A 43 -5.14 -0.13 -5.88
C PHE A 43 -5.79 0.99 -6.70
N SER A 44 -7.01 0.79 -7.17
CA SER A 44 -7.75 1.81 -7.94
C SER A 44 -7.90 3.11 -7.14
N THR A 45 -8.24 3.01 -5.87
CA THR A 45 -8.37 4.18 -4.98
C THR A 45 -7.03 4.84 -4.73
N TYR A 46 -5.98 4.06 -4.46
CA TYR A 46 -4.64 4.60 -4.24
C TYR A 46 -4.12 5.39 -5.45
N PHE A 47 -4.19 4.80 -6.64
CA PHE A 47 -3.71 5.44 -7.86
C PHE A 47 -4.55 6.66 -8.27
N ALA A 48 -5.86 6.61 -8.07
CA ALA A 48 -6.74 7.76 -8.30
C ALA A 48 -6.39 8.90 -7.33
N TRP A 49 -6.21 8.59 -6.05
CA TRP A 49 -5.83 9.57 -5.05
C TRP A 49 -4.47 10.23 -5.39
N VAL A 50 -3.48 9.43 -5.77
CA VAL A 50 -2.16 9.94 -6.19
C VAL A 50 -2.27 10.85 -7.41
N ASN A 51 -3.10 10.47 -8.39
CA ASN A 51 -3.33 11.29 -9.58
C ASN A 51 -3.94 12.65 -9.24
N ASP A 52 -4.85 12.67 -8.29
CA ASP A 52 -5.57 13.89 -7.88
C ASP A 52 -4.77 14.74 -6.87
N HIS A 53 -3.80 14.14 -6.18
CA HIS A 53 -3.03 14.75 -5.09
C HIS A 53 -1.51 14.64 -5.31
N ARG A 54 -1.02 14.89 -6.51
CA ARG A 54 0.40 14.70 -6.87
C ARG A 54 1.36 15.42 -5.94
N THR A 55 1.07 16.68 -5.61
CA THR A 55 1.90 17.48 -4.70
C THR A 55 1.92 16.88 -3.30
N ALA A 56 0.79 16.42 -2.80
CA ALA A 56 0.69 15.76 -1.48
C ALA A 56 1.48 14.45 -1.45
N PHE A 57 1.40 13.65 -2.51
CA PHE A 57 2.18 12.43 -2.65
C PHE A 57 3.69 12.72 -2.67
N ASP A 58 4.12 13.73 -3.42
CA ASP A 58 5.53 14.15 -3.47
C ASP A 58 6.02 14.63 -2.10
N LEU A 59 5.19 15.33 -1.33
CA LEU A 59 5.53 15.74 0.04
C LEU A 59 5.73 14.55 0.98
N LEU A 60 4.91 13.49 0.86
CA LEU A 60 5.05 12.29 1.67
C LEU A 60 6.28 11.46 1.32
N PHE A 61 6.56 11.30 0.02
CA PHE A 61 7.50 10.29 -0.48
C PHE A 61 8.69 10.86 -1.25
N SER A 62 8.90 12.18 -1.23
CA SER A 62 10.02 12.82 -1.93
C SER A 62 11.37 12.53 -1.26
N ALA A 63 12.43 12.65 -2.05
CA ALA A 63 13.79 12.52 -1.57
C ALA A 63 14.16 13.58 -0.49
N GLY A 64 13.50 14.75 -0.51
CA GLY A 64 13.65 15.78 0.52
C GLY A 64 13.10 15.34 1.87
N THR A 65 11.93 14.72 1.87
CA THR A 65 11.29 14.12 3.05
C THR A 65 12.13 12.99 3.62
N GLN A 66 12.76 12.18 2.78
CA GLN A 66 13.60 11.05 3.17
C GLN A 66 14.93 11.43 3.86
N ARG A 67 15.30 12.70 3.87
CA ARG A 67 16.53 13.17 4.51
C ARG A 67 16.38 13.53 5.99
N GLU A 68 15.15 13.75 6.45
CA GLU A 68 14.86 14.11 7.83
C GLU A 68 14.14 12.97 8.55
N ALA A 69 14.72 12.49 9.66
CA ALA A 69 14.22 11.34 10.40
C ALA A 69 12.74 11.46 10.82
N ASP A 70 12.30 12.67 11.19
CA ASP A 70 10.90 12.90 11.60
C ASP A 70 9.92 12.75 10.44
N PHE A 71 10.31 13.14 9.23
CA PHE A 71 9.46 13.03 8.04
C PHE A 71 9.45 11.61 7.50
N VAL A 72 10.59 10.91 7.59
CA VAL A 72 10.65 9.47 7.30
C VAL A 72 9.72 8.71 8.23
N ALA A 73 9.74 9.01 9.54
CA ALA A 73 8.84 8.40 10.51
C ALA A 73 7.36 8.71 10.23
N ALA A 74 7.03 9.91 9.76
CA ALA A 74 5.67 10.27 9.36
C ALA A 74 5.22 9.46 8.13
N ALA A 75 6.06 9.33 7.10
CA ALA A 75 5.77 8.52 5.92
C ALA A 75 5.58 7.05 6.29
N HIS A 76 6.43 6.47 7.12
CA HIS A 76 6.29 5.09 7.60
C HIS A 76 4.98 4.88 8.37
N ARG A 77 4.55 5.82 9.20
CA ARG A 77 3.24 5.71 9.88
C ARG A 77 2.07 5.64 8.90
N VAL A 78 2.15 6.37 7.80
CA VAL A 78 1.14 6.29 6.73
C VAL A 78 1.16 4.92 6.06
N GLU A 79 2.33 4.43 5.69
CA GLU A 79 2.51 3.10 5.11
C GLU A 79 2.00 2.00 6.04
N ASP A 80 2.35 2.06 7.32
CA ASP A 80 1.89 1.12 8.35
C ASP A 80 0.37 1.12 8.47
N ALA A 81 -0.26 2.29 8.51
CA ALA A 81 -1.70 2.41 8.63
C ALA A 81 -2.45 1.86 7.39
N ILE A 82 -1.92 2.07 6.19
CA ILE A 82 -2.48 1.50 4.95
C ILE A 82 -2.26 -0.01 4.93
N ALA A 83 -1.09 -0.48 5.34
CA ALA A 83 -0.77 -1.90 5.41
C ALA A 83 -1.65 -2.66 6.41
N GLU A 84 -2.03 -2.04 7.55
CA GLU A 84 -3.00 -2.63 8.49
C GLU A 84 -4.36 -2.88 7.83
N VAL A 85 -4.86 -1.91 7.05
CA VAL A 85 -6.11 -2.07 6.30
C VAL A 85 -5.98 -3.20 5.27
N GLY A 86 -4.85 -3.27 4.56
CA GLY A 86 -4.56 -4.32 3.58
C GLY A 86 -4.42 -5.70 4.22
N ALA A 87 -3.72 -5.81 5.36
CA ALA A 87 -3.48 -7.07 6.05
C ALA A 87 -4.77 -7.76 6.52
N ALA A 88 -5.79 -6.98 6.89
CA ALA A 88 -7.10 -7.51 7.27
C ALA A 88 -7.79 -8.26 6.11
N ASN A 89 -7.46 -7.93 4.88
CA ASN A 89 -8.04 -8.50 3.65
C ASN A 89 -7.19 -9.64 3.06
N ILE A 90 -6.00 -9.91 3.59
CA ILE A 90 -5.15 -11.03 3.14
C ILE A 90 -5.57 -12.29 3.87
N VAL A 91 -6.32 -13.14 3.16
CA VAL A 91 -6.77 -14.44 3.67
C VAL A 91 -5.95 -15.53 2.99
N ILE A 92 -4.88 -15.97 3.66
CA ILE A 92 -4.05 -17.10 3.23
C ILE A 92 -3.94 -18.07 4.40
N GLU A 93 -4.40 -19.29 4.19
CA GLU A 93 -4.39 -20.33 5.22
C GLU A 93 -2.95 -20.62 5.69
N GLY A 94 -2.75 -20.73 7.00
CA GLY A 94 -1.45 -21.01 7.61
C GLY A 94 -0.49 -19.81 7.69
N LEU A 95 -0.87 -18.62 7.23
CA LEU A 95 -0.08 -17.42 7.45
C LEU A 95 -0.32 -16.80 8.83
N THR A 96 0.76 -16.56 9.55
CA THR A 96 0.72 -15.82 10.82
C THR A 96 0.33 -14.36 10.58
N ARG A 97 -0.16 -13.70 11.65
CA ARG A 97 -0.48 -12.26 11.59
C ARG A 97 0.73 -11.42 11.17
N GLU A 98 1.90 -11.76 11.69
CA GLU A 98 3.16 -11.07 11.35
C GLU A 98 3.49 -11.17 9.86
N ARG A 99 3.42 -12.39 9.29
CA ARG A 99 3.67 -12.60 7.86
C ARG A 99 2.66 -11.89 6.97
N ARG A 100 1.39 -11.86 7.36
CA ARG A 100 0.37 -11.08 6.65
C ARG A 100 0.70 -9.59 6.65
N GLY A 101 1.16 -9.06 7.79
CA GLY A 101 1.61 -7.67 7.90
C GLY A 101 2.77 -7.36 6.96
N LEU A 102 3.78 -8.22 6.89
CA LEU A 102 4.92 -8.04 5.97
C LEU A 102 4.49 -8.06 4.50
N LEU A 103 3.59 -8.97 4.11
CA LEU A 103 3.04 -9.01 2.75
C LEU A 103 2.23 -7.75 2.42
N ALA A 104 1.43 -7.26 3.37
CA ALA A 104 0.68 -6.02 3.21
C ALA A 104 1.61 -4.82 2.99
N HIS A 105 2.71 -4.72 3.73
CA HIS A 105 3.75 -3.71 3.49
C HIS A 105 4.38 -3.84 2.09
N GLY A 106 4.64 -5.07 1.65
CA GLY A 106 5.11 -5.34 0.29
C GLY A 106 4.16 -4.82 -0.78
N ILE A 107 2.85 -5.01 -0.59
CA ILE A 107 1.80 -4.50 -1.50
C ILE A 107 1.76 -2.97 -1.50
N VAL A 108 1.83 -2.34 -0.34
CA VAL A 108 1.88 -0.86 -0.22
C VAL A 108 3.14 -0.32 -0.89
N GLY A 109 4.29 -0.95 -0.66
CA GLY A 109 5.56 -0.59 -1.31
C GLY A 109 5.52 -0.74 -2.82
N LEU A 110 4.84 -1.78 -3.34
CA LEU A 110 4.62 -1.96 -4.77
C LEU A 110 3.81 -0.78 -5.37
N ALA A 111 2.72 -0.39 -4.73
CA ALA A 111 1.90 0.74 -5.15
C ALA A 111 2.69 2.06 -5.12
N GLU A 112 3.36 2.34 -4.01
CA GLU A 112 4.15 3.55 -3.81
C GLU A 112 5.29 3.70 -4.83
N ALA A 113 6.12 2.67 -4.98
CA ALA A 113 7.25 2.69 -5.90
C ALA A 113 6.80 2.84 -7.35
N THR A 114 5.70 2.18 -7.72
CA THR A 114 5.11 2.28 -9.06
C THR A 114 4.55 3.68 -9.32
N CYS A 115 3.82 4.25 -8.37
CA CYS A 115 3.30 5.62 -8.47
C CYS A 115 4.43 6.64 -8.62
N ARG A 116 5.46 6.54 -7.81
CA ARG A 116 6.64 7.41 -7.87
C ARG A 116 7.30 7.38 -9.24
N ARG A 117 7.50 6.19 -9.78
CA ARG A 117 8.09 6.01 -11.11
C ARG A 117 7.18 6.56 -12.22
N TRP A 118 5.89 6.29 -12.11
CA TRP A 118 4.89 6.77 -13.07
C TRP A 118 4.79 8.31 -13.06
N LEU A 119 4.73 8.95 -11.90
CA LEU A 119 4.69 10.42 -11.81
C LEU A 119 5.94 11.08 -12.39
N ALA A 120 7.10 10.45 -12.23
CA ALA A 120 8.35 10.96 -12.81
C ALA A 120 8.39 10.87 -14.33
N ASN A 121 7.72 9.87 -14.92
CA ASN A 121 7.68 9.64 -16.37
C ASN A 121 6.41 8.85 -16.74
N PRO A 122 5.24 9.52 -16.86
CA PRO A 122 3.95 8.86 -17.02
C PRO A 122 3.80 8.10 -18.35
N GLY A 123 4.51 8.49 -19.41
CA GLY A 123 4.32 7.88 -20.73
C GLY A 123 2.87 8.01 -21.21
N ASP A 124 2.37 6.98 -21.89
CA ASP A 124 1.01 6.93 -22.44
C ASP A 124 0.00 6.18 -21.54
N ILE A 125 0.45 5.67 -20.39
CA ILE A 125 -0.41 4.91 -19.47
C ILE A 125 -1.10 5.83 -18.47
N ASP A 126 -2.43 5.70 -18.34
CA ASP A 126 -3.18 6.42 -17.31
C ASP A 126 -3.18 5.67 -15.96
N HIS A 127 -3.61 6.38 -14.90
CA HIS A 127 -3.64 5.82 -13.55
C HIS A 127 -4.56 4.62 -13.39
N ARG A 128 -5.64 4.52 -14.16
CA ARG A 128 -6.60 3.41 -14.08
C ARG A 128 -6.03 2.14 -14.68
N GLU A 129 -5.43 2.27 -15.85
CA GLU A 129 -4.75 1.15 -16.51
C GLU A 129 -3.59 0.64 -15.66
N LEU A 130 -2.78 1.54 -15.12
CA LEU A 130 -1.67 1.18 -14.25
C LEU A 130 -2.15 0.50 -12.97
N ALA A 131 -3.21 1.02 -12.32
CA ALA A 131 -3.80 0.40 -11.15
C ALA A 131 -4.29 -1.03 -11.43
N ALA A 132 -4.92 -1.26 -12.58
CA ALA A 132 -5.39 -2.58 -12.97
C ALA A 132 -4.23 -3.56 -13.18
N GLN A 133 -3.17 -3.15 -13.87
CA GLN A 133 -2.00 -3.98 -14.12
C GLN A 133 -1.23 -4.33 -12.84
N VAL A 134 -1.01 -3.35 -11.96
CA VAL A 134 -0.31 -3.56 -10.69
C VAL A 134 -1.18 -4.37 -9.71
N GLY A 135 -2.48 -4.15 -9.71
CA GLY A 135 -3.44 -4.94 -8.94
C GLY A 135 -3.46 -6.41 -9.36
N GLU A 136 -3.43 -6.69 -10.65
CA GLU A 136 -3.33 -8.06 -11.17
C GLU A 136 -2.00 -8.72 -10.78
N LEU A 137 -0.88 -8.01 -10.88
CA LEU A 137 0.42 -8.49 -10.45
C LEU A 137 0.41 -8.87 -8.96
N ALA A 138 -0.14 -8.01 -8.10
CA ALA A 138 -0.25 -8.26 -6.67
C ALA A 138 -1.17 -9.47 -6.37
N TRP A 139 -2.31 -9.57 -7.06
CA TRP A 139 -3.25 -10.66 -6.90
C TRP A 139 -2.65 -12.01 -7.27
N LEU A 140 -2.01 -12.10 -8.43
CA LEU A 140 -1.35 -13.32 -8.91
C LEU A 140 -0.21 -13.72 -7.98
N GLY A 141 0.56 -12.76 -7.48
CA GLY A 141 1.61 -12.99 -6.50
C GLY A 141 1.07 -13.57 -5.19
N LEU A 142 0.01 -12.99 -4.63
CA LEU A 142 -0.64 -13.47 -3.41
C LEU A 142 -1.18 -14.90 -3.57
N ARG A 143 -1.79 -15.21 -4.70
CA ARG A 143 -2.32 -16.55 -4.98
C ARG A 143 -1.22 -17.61 -5.08
N GLY A 144 -0.02 -17.23 -5.45
CA GLY A 144 1.14 -18.13 -5.54
C GLY A 144 1.76 -18.48 -4.19
N ILE A 145 1.42 -17.74 -3.14
CA ILE A 145 1.98 -17.96 -1.80
C ILE A 145 1.28 -19.16 -1.17
N ARG A 146 2.08 -20.18 -0.82
CA ARG A 146 1.64 -21.36 -0.09
C ARG A 146 2.17 -21.31 1.33
N SER A 147 1.36 -21.72 2.30
CA SER A 147 1.84 -21.90 3.67
C SER A 147 2.90 -23.03 3.70
N ALA A 148 3.96 -22.84 4.49
CA ALA A 148 5.07 -23.79 4.59
C ALA A 148 4.66 -25.22 5.06
N GLY A 149 3.45 -25.36 5.62
CA GLY A 149 2.90 -26.67 6.05
C GLY A 149 2.36 -27.55 4.93
N ALA A 150 2.04 -26.99 3.77
CA ALA A 150 1.47 -27.75 2.65
C ALA A 150 2.53 -28.50 1.80
N GLN A 151 3.82 -28.20 1.99
CA GLN A 151 4.91 -28.81 1.21
C GLN A 151 5.41 -30.15 1.78
N HIS A 152 5.01 -30.53 3.01
CA HIS A 152 5.45 -31.78 3.65
C HIS A 152 4.44 -32.93 3.58
N ALA A 153 3.24 -32.70 3.06
CA ALA A 153 2.21 -33.74 2.95
C ALA A 153 2.24 -34.57 1.64
N GLY A 154 3.14 -34.23 0.71
CA GLY A 154 3.22 -34.87 -0.61
C GLY A 154 4.35 -35.89 -0.80
N GLY A 155 5.06 -36.28 0.23
CA GLY A 155 6.32 -37.01 0.11
C GLY A 155 6.46 -38.33 0.85
N VAL A 156 5.37 -39.07 1.15
CA VAL A 156 5.50 -40.45 1.65
C VAL A 156 4.34 -41.30 1.14
N THR A 157 4.44 -41.82 -0.05
CA THR A 157 3.89 -43.14 -0.42
C THR A 157 4.61 -43.60 -1.68
N GLY A 158 5.69 -44.32 -1.46
CA GLY A 158 6.41 -45.06 -2.46
C GLY A 158 7.02 -46.28 -1.81
N ARG A 159 6.23 -47.34 -1.69
CA ARG A 159 6.66 -48.75 -1.74
C ARG A 159 5.50 -49.60 -2.15
#